data_07e6bbd5122d171af38cec77f8ae581a
#
_entry.id   07e6bbd5122d171af38cec77f8ae581a
#
_cell.length_a   1.000
_cell.length_b   1.000
_cell.length_c   1.000
_cell.angle_alpha   90.00
_cell.angle_beta   90.00
_cell.angle_gamma   90.00
#
_symmetry.space_group_name_H-M   'P 1'
#
loop_
_entity.id
_entity.type
_entity.pdbx_description
1 polymer ?
#
loop_
_entity_poly.entity_id
_entity_poly.type
_entity_poly.pdbx_seq_one_letter_code
_entity_poly.pdbx_strand_id
1 'polypeptide(L)'
;MEALLRVEHLKKQFHRNSDGTYVLKDISFEMMPGECLGLIGNSGSGKSTIVKILTGITTATKGCIYLEGKQISGKRTQKEIGKKVQMIFQNPKSSLNPKMTIGQNLDDALLYYRKIPKTERKRQCEEILERVHLPVSYLAKYPSQISGGECQRVCIARALLKKPKVLILDDS
;
A
#
# COMPACT_ATOMS: atom_id res chain seq x y z
N MET A 1 16.46 19.61 -1.19
CA MET A 1 15.49 18.69 -1.80
C MET A 1 14.30 18.60 -0.86
N GLU A 2 13.09 18.59 -1.39
CA GLU A 2 11.87 18.49 -0.58
C GLU A 2 11.56 17.01 -0.25
N ALA A 3 11.09 16.75 0.98
CA ALA A 3 10.74 15.40 1.39
C ALA A 3 9.56 14.86 0.55
N LEU A 4 9.65 13.58 0.13
CA LEU A 4 8.56 12.89 -0.56
C LEU A 4 7.38 12.67 0.39
N LEU A 5 7.67 12.20 1.61
CA LEU A 5 6.71 11.97 2.67
C LEU A 5 7.21 12.67 3.94
N ARG A 6 6.36 13.46 4.57
CA ARG A 6 6.65 14.11 5.85
C ARG A 6 5.48 13.90 6.81
N VAL A 7 5.80 13.43 7.99
CA VAL A 7 4.85 13.19 9.08
C VAL A 7 5.24 14.07 10.26
N GLU A 8 4.29 14.84 10.77
CA GLU A 8 4.51 15.80 11.84
C GLU A 8 3.55 15.57 13.00
N HIS A 9 4.10 15.36 14.19
CA HIS A 9 3.38 15.27 15.46
C HIS A 9 2.17 14.32 15.43
N LEU A 10 2.32 13.17 14.72
CA LEU A 10 1.25 12.21 14.52
C LEU A 10 0.83 11.58 15.84
N LYS A 11 -0.45 11.71 16.19
CA LYS A 11 -1.05 11.10 17.39
C LYS A 11 -2.26 10.28 17.00
N LYS A 12 -2.43 9.12 17.63
CA LYS A 12 -3.61 8.27 17.43
C LYS A 12 -4.12 7.75 18.75
N GLN A 13 -5.40 8.01 18.97
CA GLN A 13 -6.21 7.45 20.05
C GLN A 13 -7.39 6.71 19.43
N PHE A 14 -7.74 5.54 19.95
CA PHE A 14 -8.95 4.82 19.58
C PHE A 14 -10.03 5.05 20.65
N HIS A 15 -11.25 5.30 20.23
CA HIS A 15 -12.38 5.57 21.14
C HIS A 15 -12.73 4.42 22.09
N ARG A 16 -12.19 3.21 21.84
CA ARG A 16 -12.38 2.05 22.73
C ARG A 16 -11.49 2.06 23.98
N ASN A 17 -10.47 2.90 24.03
CA ASN A 17 -9.64 3.07 25.20
C ASN A 17 -10.33 4.07 26.14
N SER A 18 -11.09 3.54 27.10
CA SER A 18 -11.82 4.32 28.11
C SER A 18 -10.90 5.19 29.00
N ASP A 19 -9.61 4.88 29.03
CA ASP A 19 -8.56 5.59 29.78
C ASP A 19 -7.89 6.76 29.03
N GLY A 20 -8.33 7.03 27.80
CA GLY A 20 -7.77 8.14 27.00
C GLY A 20 -6.36 7.90 26.44
N THR A 21 -5.83 6.67 26.51
CA THR A 21 -4.44 6.36 26.14
C THR A 21 -4.22 6.48 24.64
N TYR A 22 -3.17 7.19 24.24
CA TYR A 22 -2.70 7.29 22.86
C TYR A 22 -1.87 6.07 22.46
N VAL A 23 -2.24 5.43 21.34
CA VAL A 23 -1.42 4.38 20.70
C VAL A 23 -0.21 4.98 19.99
N LEU A 24 -0.38 6.16 19.38
CA LEU A 24 0.73 6.98 18.88
C LEU A 24 0.73 8.29 19.65
N LYS A 25 1.84 8.58 20.34
CA LYS A 25 1.91 9.74 21.27
C LYS A 25 2.41 11.01 20.58
N ASP A 26 3.45 10.89 19.76
CA ASP A 26 4.04 12.01 19.00
C ASP A 26 5.08 11.46 18.03
N ILE A 27 4.68 11.16 16.80
CA ILE A 27 5.55 10.56 15.80
C ILE A 27 5.81 11.58 14.69
N SER A 28 7.08 11.88 14.45
CA SER A 28 7.52 12.74 13.36
C SER A 28 8.68 12.09 12.61
N PHE A 29 8.64 12.10 11.29
CA PHE A 29 9.71 11.64 10.41
C PHE A 29 9.54 12.19 9.00
N GLU A 30 10.62 12.13 8.24
CA GLU A 30 10.66 12.48 6.83
C GLU A 30 11.26 11.35 6.03
N MET A 31 10.88 11.24 4.76
CA MET A 31 11.43 10.30 3.79
C MET A 31 11.68 11.02 2.46
N MET A 32 12.88 10.93 1.95
CA MET A 32 13.28 11.52 0.68
C MET A 32 12.91 10.62 -0.50
N PRO A 33 12.83 11.16 -1.73
CA PRO A 33 12.69 10.33 -2.92
C PRO A 33 13.84 9.31 -3.05
N GLY A 34 13.49 8.04 -3.27
CA GLY A 34 14.47 6.95 -3.39
C GLY A 34 15.01 6.41 -2.06
N GLU A 35 14.59 6.96 -0.93
CA GLU A 35 14.98 6.48 0.39
C GLU A 35 14.19 5.24 0.81
N CYS A 36 14.84 4.38 1.61
CA CYS A 36 14.22 3.26 2.29
C CYS A 36 14.22 3.51 3.80
N LEU A 37 13.05 3.67 4.40
CA LEU A 37 12.86 3.95 5.82
C LEU A 37 12.35 2.72 6.56
N GLY A 38 13.08 2.26 7.58
CA GLY A 38 12.69 1.15 8.45
C GLY A 38 11.89 1.61 9.67
N LEU A 39 10.71 1.03 9.90
CA LEU A 39 9.93 1.20 11.13
C LEU A 39 10.22 0.04 12.08
N ILE A 40 11.03 0.28 13.10
CA ILE A 40 11.46 -0.73 14.07
C ILE A 40 10.78 -0.47 15.43
N GLY A 41 10.40 -1.54 16.12
CA GLY A 41 9.81 -1.45 17.46
C GLY A 41 9.14 -2.77 17.88
N ASN A 42 8.86 -2.90 19.17
CA ASN A 42 8.22 -4.09 19.75
C ASN A 42 6.81 -4.32 19.21
N SER A 43 6.27 -5.52 19.41
CA SER A 43 4.86 -5.78 19.12
C SER A 43 3.98 -4.82 19.95
N GLY A 44 2.92 -4.27 19.33
CA GLY A 44 2.05 -3.28 19.98
C GLY A 44 2.58 -1.85 20.04
N SER A 45 3.79 -1.54 19.53
CA SER A 45 4.38 -0.18 19.55
C SER A 45 3.68 0.82 18.60
N GLY A 46 2.70 0.38 17.81
CA GLY A 46 1.94 1.25 16.92
C GLY A 46 2.38 1.25 15.45
N LYS A 47 3.36 0.42 15.03
CA LYS A 47 3.83 0.32 13.63
C LYS A 47 2.69 0.13 12.64
N SER A 48 1.86 -0.90 12.86
CA SER A 48 0.70 -1.16 11.99
C SER A 48 -0.34 -0.03 12.01
N THR A 49 -0.39 0.76 13.10
CA THR A 49 -1.26 1.95 13.16
C THR A 49 -0.73 3.07 12.28
N ILE A 50 0.59 3.31 12.28
CA ILE A 50 1.23 4.27 11.38
C ILE A 50 0.94 3.87 9.93
N VAL A 51 1.19 2.60 9.58
CA VAL A 51 0.93 2.07 8.23
C VAL A 51 -0.53 2.25 7.82
N LYS A 52 -1.50 1.94 8.69
CA LYS A 52 -2.93 2.14 8.42
C LYS A 52 -3.30 3.62 8.20
N ILE A 53 -2.61 4.54 8.87
CA ILE A 53 -2.82 5.98 8.66
C ILE A 53 -2.20 6.40 7.33
N LEU A 54 -0.97 5.97 7.03
CA LEU A 54 -0.28 6.29 5.78
C LEU A 54 -0.97 5.72 4.54
N THR A 55 -1.66 4.60 4.67
CA THR A 55 -2.45 3.99 3.57
C THR A 55 -3.88 4.50 3.49
N GLY A 56 -4.29 5.38 4.42
CA GLY A 56 -5.63 5.94 4.46
C GLY A 56 -6.72 5.00 4.98
N ILE A 57 -6.35 3.84 5.55
CA ILE A 57 -7.30 2.90 6.18
C ILE A 57 -7.91 3.50 7.44
N THR A 58 -7.14 4.29 8.18
CA THR A 58 -7.61 5.03 9.35
C THR A 58 -7.06 6.45 9.35
N THR A 59 -7.68 7.34 10.15
CA THR A 59 -7.24 8.73 10.29
C THR A 59 -6.42 8.92 11.54
N ALA A 60 -5.48 9.86 11.52
CA ALA A 60 -4.83 10.37 12.72
C ALA A 60 -5.84 11.10 13.62
N THR A 61 -5.57 11.15 14.93
CA THR A 61 -6.34 11.99 15.87
C THR A 61 -5.81 13.43 15.86
N LYS A 62 -4.46 13.58 15.78
CA LYS A 62 -3.77 14.88 15.67
C LYS A 62 -2.53 14.69 14.79
N GLY A 63 -1.94 15.82 14.37
CA GLY A 63 -0.76 15.85 13.52
C GLY A 63 -1.09 15.97 12.05
N CYS A 64 -0.06 16.12 11.23
CA CYS A 64 -0.16 16.34 9.79
C CYS A 64 0.68 15.34 9.02
N ILE A 65 0.24 15.02 7.81
CA ILE A 65 0.98 14.21 6.85
C ILE A 65 1.04 14.98 5.56
N TYR A 66 2.21 15.04 4.96
CA TYR A 66 2.45 15.68 3.67
C TYR A 66 3.03 14.67 2.70
N LEU A 67 2.53 14.64 1.49
CA LEU A 67 3.04 13.83 0.40
C LEU A 67 3.29 14.74 -0.82
N GLU A 68 4.53 14.78 -1.30
CA GLU A 68 4.95 15.72 -2.36
C GLU A 68 4.58 17.18 -2.00
N GLY A 69 4.87 17.62 -0.76
CA GLY A 69 4.58 18.96 -0.24
C GLY A 69 3.10 19.27 0.03
N LYS A 70 2.18 18.38 -0.33
CA LYS A 70 0.74 18.59 -0.14
C LYS A 70 0.26 17.91 1.14
N GLN A 71 -0.38 18.70 2.01
CA GLN A 71 -0.98 18.15 3.22
C GLN A 71 -2.12 17.19 2.89
N ILE A 72 -2.08 16.04 3.54
CA ILE A 72 -3.07 14.98 3.40
C ILE A 72 -4.01 15.05 4.60
N SER A 73 -5.23 15.54 4.41
CA SER A 73 -6.23 15.63 5.47
C SER A 73 -7.65 15.36 4.95
N GLY A 74 -8.46 14.65 5.75
CA GLY A 74 -9.88 14.41 5.45
C GLY A 74 -10.18 13.26 4.49
N LYS A 75 -11.48 12.92 4.36
CA LYS A 75 -11.97 11.74 3.61
C LYS A 75 -11.67 11.75 2.10
N ARG A 76 -11.66 12.92 1.45
CA ARG A 76 -11.32 13.04 0.02
C ARG A 76 -9.87 12.69 -0.24
N THR A 77 -9.01 13.08 0.66
CA THR A 77 -7.56 12.87 0.56
C THR A 77 -7.17 11.41 0.82
N GLN A 78 -7.96 10.65 1.61
CA GLN A 78 -7.75 9.21 1.80
C GLN A 78 -7.79 8.44 0.48
N LYS A 79 -8.70 8.80 -0.44
CA LYS A 79 -8.78 8.17 -1.77
C LYS A 79 -7.59 8.52 -2.66
N GLU A 80 -7.01 9.70 -2.50
CA GLU A 80 -5.80 10.13 -3.23
C GLU A 80 -4.54 9.49 -2.65
N ILE A 81 -4.46 9.33 -1.32
CA ILE A 81 -3.38 8.57 -0.68
C ILE A 81 -3.33 7.15 -1.23
N GLY A 82 -4.45 6.44 -1.25
CA GLY A 82 -4.52 5.06 -1.74
C GLY A 82 -4.06 4.89 -3.19
N LYS A 83 -3.97 5.97 -3.98
CA LYS A 83 -3.36 5.95 -5.32
C LYS A 83 -1.84 6.06 -5.27
N LYS A 84 -1.30 6.81 -4.32
CA LYS A 84 0.12 7.16 -4.24
C LYS A 84 0.90 6.32 -3.25
N VAL A 85 0.23 5.79 -2.23
CA VAL A 85 0.81 4.91 -1.21
C VAL A 85 0.19 3.53 -1.35
N GLN A 86 1.00 2.53 -1.61
CA GLN A 86 0.56 1.14 -1.71
C GLN A 86 1.22 0.29 -0.63
N MET A 87 0.52 -0.75 -0.21
CA MET A 87 0.99 -1.67 0.82
C MET A 87 1.01 -3.10 0.28
N ILE A 88 2.06 -3.82 0.60
CA ILE A 88 2.20 -5.26 0.39
C ILE A 88 2.09 -5.91 1.77
N PHE A 89 1.08 -6.77 1.93
CA PHE A 89 0.81 -7.47 3.18
C PHE A 89 1.70 -8.71 3.31
N GLN A 90 1.99 -9.11 4.54
CA GLN A 90 2.78 -10.29 4.88
C GLN A 90 2.19 -11.59 4.30
N ASN A 91 0.86 -11.73 4.24
CA ASN A 91 0.23 -12.91 3.65
C ASN A 91 -0.28 -12.61 2.23
N PRO A 92 0.49 -12.97 1.17
CA PRO A 92 0.13 -12.65 -0.20
C PRO A 92 -1.12 -13.40 -0.68
N LYS A 93 -1.36 -14.63 -0.21
CA LYS A 93 -2.52 -15.42 -0.64
C LYS A 93 -3.84 -14.79 -0.19
N SER A 94 -3.90 -14.23 1.01
CA SER A 94 -5.09 -13.55 1.50
C SER A 94 -5.34 -12.19 0.84
N SER A 95 -4.34 -11.64 0.16
CA SER A 95 -4.42 -10.34 -0.53
C SER A 95 -4.98 -10.46 -1.95
N LEU A 96 -4.99 -11.65 -2.54
CA LEU A 96 -5.55 -11.92 -3.86
C LEU A 96 -6.95 -12.50 -3.74
N ASN A 97 -7.84 -12.17 -4.68
CA ASN A 97 -9.14 -12.80 -4.74
C ASN A 97 -8.96 -14.23 -5.30
N PRO A 98 -9.24 -15.30 -4.51
CA PRO A 98 -9.00 -16.67 -4.92
C PRO A 98 -9.94 -17.15 -6.05
N LYS A 99 -11.07 -16.46 -6.27
CA LYS A 99 -12.04 -16.76 -7.34
C LYS A 99 -11.72 -16.08 -8.67
N MET A 100 -10.68 -15.25 -8.71
CA MET A 100 -10.23 -14.53 -9.89
C MET A 100 -8.91 -15.09 -10.36
N THR A 101 -8.67 -15.09 -11.67
CA THR A 101 -7.34 -15.40 -12.20
C THR A 101 -6.34 -14.31 -11.82
N ILE A 102 -5.05 -14.58 -11.97
CA ILE A 102 -3.99 -13.58 -11.75
C ILE A 102 -4.22 -12.36 -12.65
N GLY A 103 -4.55 -12.59 -13.93
CA GLY A 103 -4.88 -11.51 -14.85
C GLY A 103 -6.03 -10.63 -14.38
N GLN A 104 -7.11 -11.24 -13.86
CA GLN A 104 -8.25 -10.51 -13.32
C GLN A 104 -7.88 -9.72 -12.05
N ASN A 105 -7.08 -10.31 -11.14
CA ASN A 105 -6.58 -9.63 -9.95
C ASN A 105 -5.71 -8.40 -10.28
N LEU A 106 -4.92 -8.47 -11.36
CA LEU A 106 -4.10 -7.35 -11.84
C LEU A 106 -4.94 -6.31 -12.57
N ASP A 107 -5.88 -6.74 -13.43
CA ASP A 107 -6.77 -5.85 -14.19
C ASP A 107 -7.66 -5.01 -13.26
N ASP A 108 -8.20 -5.62 -12.19
CA ASP A 108 -9.00 -4.93 -11.17
C ASP A 108 -8.25 -3.74 -10.54
N ALA A 109 -6.95 -3.89 -10.30
CA ALA A 109 -6.11 -2.82 -9.78
C ALA A 109 -6.00 -1.62 -10.74
N LEU A 110 -6.07 -1.83 -12.05
CA LEU A 110 -6.05 -0.79 -13.07
C LEU A 110 -7.42 -0.14 -13.25
N LEU A 111 -8.50 -0.93 -13.20
CA LEU A 111 -9.88 -0.43 -13.34
C LEU A 111 -10.24 0.58 -12.26
N TYR A 112 -9.81 0.34 -11.02
CA TYR A 112 -10.20 1.16 -9.88
C TYR A 112 -9.72 2.62 -9.98
N TYR A 113 -8.60 2.87 -10.66
CA TYR A 113 -7.96 4.20 -10.64
C TYR A 113 -7.90 4.90 -11.99
N ARG A 114 -8.12 4.20 -13.11
CA ARG A 114 -7.89 4.77 -14.44
C ARG A 114 -8.92 4.26 -15.45
N LYS A 115 -9.42 5.16 -16.27
CA LYS A 115 -10.16 4.80 -17.50
C LYS A 115 -9.14 4.41 -18.57
N ILE A 116 -8.66 3.17 -18.54
CA ILE A 116 -7.68 2.65 -19.50
C ILE A 116 -8.39 1.63 -20.40
N PRO A 117 -8.21 1.66 -21.74
CA PRO A 117 -8.77 0.67 -22.66
C PRO A 117 -8.34 -0.76 -22.28
N LYS A 118 -9.19 -1.74 -22.53
CA LYS A 118 -8.96 -3.15 -22.16
C LYS A 118 -7.67 -3.71 -22.76
N THR A 119 -7.38 -3.35 -24.02
CA THR A 119 -6.15 -3.76 -24.72
C THR A 119 -4.90 -3.26 -24.02
N GLU A 120 -4.89 -2.00 -23.61
CA GLU A 120 -3.77 -1.40 -22.88
C GLU A 120 -3.62 -1.97 -21.47
N ARG A 121 -4.72 -2.25 -20.77
CA ARG A 121 -4.65 -2.92 -19.46
C ARG A 121 -4.04 -4.31 -19.56
N LYS A 122 -4.42 -5.07 -20.59
CA LYS A 122 -3.85 -6.39 -20.85
C LYS A 122 -2.33 -6.30 -21.05
N ARG A 123 -1.88 -5.37 -21.90
CA ARG A 123 -0.46 -5.12 -22.15
C ARG A 123 0.29 -4.78 -20.84
N GLN A 124 -0.27 -3.88 -20.02
CA GLN A 124 0.33 -3.53 -18.73
C GLN A 124 0.39 -4.70 -17.76
N CYS A 125 -0.60 -5.60 -17.77
CA CYS A 125 -0.56 -6.83 -16.96
C CYS A 125 0.50 -7.81 -17.44
N GLU A 126 0.73 -7.93 -18.74
CA GLU A 126 1.79 -8.76 -19.32
C GLU A 126 3.17 -8.21 -18.93
N GLU A 127 3.43 -6.93 -19.19
CA GLU A 127 4.69 -6.25 -18.88
C GLU A 127 5.05 -6.30 -17.38
N ILE A 128 4.05 -6.13 -16.50
CA ILE A 128 4.34 -6.14 -15.06
C ILE A 128 4.70 -7.54 -14.56
N LEU A 129 4.12 -8.61 -15.13
CA LEU A 129 4.50 -9.98 -14.78
C LEU A 129 5.96 -10.26 -15.17
N GLU A 130 6.39 -9.86 -16.34
CA GLU A 130 7.77 -9.98 -16.78
C GLU A 130 8.73 -9.23 -15.84
N ARG A 131 8.37 -8.01 -15.43
CA ARG A 131 9.18 -7.22 -14.48
C ARG A 131 9.35 -7.87 -13.10
N VAL A 132 8.39 -8.70 -12.67
CA VAL A 132 8.51 -9.48 -11.43
C VAL A 132 8.99 -10.91 -11.68
N HIS A 133 9.55 -11.19 -12.86
CA HIS A 133 10.08 -12.50 -13.28
C HIS A 133 9.03 -13.63 -13.17
N LEU A 134 7.82 -13.37 -13.66
CA LEU A 134 6.76 -14.37 -13.83
C LEU A 134 6.37 -14.50 -15.30
N PRO A 135 6.14 -15.72 -15.79
CA PRO A 135 5.69 -15.94 -17.16
C PRO A 135 4.31 -15.30 -17.43
N VAL A 136 4.11 -14.75 -18.63
CA VAL A 136 2.82 -14.16 -19.05
C VAL A 136 1.67 -15.19 -18.99
N SER A 137 1.96 -16.49 -19.19
CA SER A 137 0.99 -17.56 -19.05
C SER A 137 0.31 -17.63 -17.68
N TYR A 138 0.93 -17.00 -16.64
CA TYR A 138 0.32 -16.93 -15.30
C TYR A 138 -0.94 -16.08 -15.25
N LEU A 139 -1.18 -15.22 -16.22
CA LEU A 139 -2.44 -14.45 -16.29
C LEU A 139 -3.69 -15.33 -16.28
N ALA A 140 -3.60 -16.55 -16.82
CA ALA A 140 -4.70 -17.52 -16.86
C ALA A 140 -4.81 -18.39 -15.60
N LYS A 141 -3.79 -18.40 -14.73
CA LYS A 141 -3.78 -19.21 -13.50
C LYS A 141 -4.57 -18.52 -12.37
N TYR A 142 -5.03 -19.34 -11.43
CA TYR A 142 -5.60 -18.90 -10.17
C TYR A 142 -4.53 -18.83 -9.07
N PRO A 143 -4.74 -18.03 -8.00
CA PRO A 143 -3.80 -17.97 -6.86
C PRO A 143 -3.49 -19.32 -6.21
N SER A 144 -4.42 -20.28 -6.27
CA SER A 144 -4.24 -21.64 -5.75
C SER A 144 -3.28 -22.50 -6.59
N GLN A 145 -3.01 -22.11 -7.84
CA GLN A 145 -2.17 -22.85 -8.78
C GLN A 145 -0.71 -22.40 -8.81
N ILE A 146 -0.34 -21.46 -7.95
CA ILE A 146 1.01 -20.91 -7.86
C ILE A 146 1.54 -20.97 -6.42
N SER A 147 2.86 -20.96 -6.27
CA SER A 147 3.53 -21.01 -4.97
C SER A 147 3.34 -19.71 -4.15
N GLY A 148 3.67 -19.76 -2.86
CA GLY A 148 3.59 -18.58 -1.98
C GLY A 148 4.48 -17.43 -2.45
N GLY A 149 5.72 -17.71 -2.86
CA GLY A 149 6.64 -16.71 -3.39
C GLY A 149 6.19 -16.12 -4.73
N GLU A 150 5.54 -16.90 -5.59
CA GLU A 150 4.92 -16.38 -6.82
C GLU A 150 3.70 -15.52 -6.52
N CYS A 151 2.86 -15.90 -5.55
CA CYS A 151 1.77 -15.03 -5.07
C CYS A 151 2.32 -13.70 -4.54
N GLN A 152 3.44 -13.71 -3.83
CA GLN A 152 4.09 -12.49 -3.34
C GLN A 152 4.52 -11.59 -4.50
N ARG A 153 5.15 -12.15 -5.53
CA ARG A 153 5.52 -11.40 -6.74
C ARG A 153 4.30 -10.83 -7.46
N VAL A 154 3.17 -11.56 -7.51
CA VAL A 154 1.90 -11.04 -8.06
C VAL A 154 1.39 -9.87 -7.22
N CYS A 155 1.46 -9.94 -5.89
CA CYS A 155 1.07 -8.82 -5.03
C CYS A 155 1.94 -7.57 -5.23
N ILE A 156 3.25 -7.77 -5.43
CA ILE A 156 4.19 -6.71 -5.80
C ILE A 156 3.79 -6.12 -7.16
N ALA A 157 3.56 -6.94 -8.17
CA ALA A 157 3.12 -6.53 -9.50
C ALA A 157 1.85 -5.68 -9.42
N ARG A 158 0.84 -6.14 -8.67
CA ARG A 158 -0.43 -5.42 -8.45
C ARG A 158 -0.22 -4.05 -7.81
N ALA A 159 0.67 -3.95 -6.84
CA ALA A 159 0.99 -2.67 -6.21
C ALA A 159 1.70 -1.72 -7.18
N LEU A 160 2.67 -2.22 -7.96
CA LEU A 160 3.45 -1.43 -8.93
C LEU A 160 2.61 -0.94 -10.13
N LEU A 161 1.58 -1.68 -10.57
CA LEU A 161 0.65 -1.24 -11.61
C LEU A 161 0.00 0.11 -11.29
N LYS A 162 -0.19 0.41 -10.02
CA LYS A 162 -0.75 1.69 -9.57
C LYS A 162 0.25 2.84 -9.62
N LYS A 163 1.53 2.56 -9.92
CA LYS A 163 2.63 3.52 -9.97
C LYS A 163 2.73 4.34 -8.67
N PRO A 164 2.88 3.68 -7.51
CA PRO A 164 2.90 4.36 -6.22
C PRO A 164 4.13 5.24 -6.10
N LYS A 165 4.04 6.28 -5.28
CA LYS A 165 5.16 7.12 -4.84
C LYS A 165 5.84 6.53 -3.60
N VAL A 166 5.05 5.89 -2.74
CA VAL A 166 5.52 5.22 -1.53
C VAL A 166 5.02 3.77 -1.54
N LEU A 167 5.91 2.83 -1.32
CA LEU A 167 5.60 1.42 -1.16
C LEU A 167 5.90 1.01 0.28
N ILE A 168 4.91 0.45 0.96
CA ILE A 168 5.05 -0.06 2.32
C ILE A 168 5.08 -1.58 2.27
N LEU A 169 6.10 -2.15 2.89
CA LEU A 169 6.23 -3.59 3.09
C LEU A 169 5.91 -3.89 4.56
N ASP A 170 4.86 -4.65 4.83
CA ASP A 170 4.50 -5.07 6.17
C ASP A 170 4.98 -6.51 6.39
N ASP A 171 5.95 -6.65 7.26
CA ASP A 171 6.64 -7.91 7.57
C ASP A 171 6.36 -8.36 9.02
N SER A 172 5.31 -7.83 9.65
CA SER A 172 4.98 -8.03 11.06
C SER A 172 3.95 -9.12 11.32
#